data_0a707d0a1367c1c0a4aa8962bad25171
#
_entry.id   0a707d0a1367c1c0a4aa8962bad25171
#
_cell.length_a   1.000
_cell.length_b   1.000
_cell.length_c   1.000
_cell.angle_alpha   90.00
_cell.angle_beta   90.00
_cell.angle_gamma   90.00
#
_symmetry.space_group_name_H-M   'P 1'
#
loop_
_entity.id
_entity.type
_entity.pdbx_description
1 polymer ?
#
loop_
_entity_poly.entity_id
_entity_poly.type
_entity_poly.pdbx_seq_one_letter_code
_entity_poly.pdbx_strand_id
1 'polypeptide(L)'
;MIFDRLISKIIKLVLSILIIFFGVNPVFAGANVATKGEGDEVPSYVRSDITGFDFHGEDLHLSSIAGAVARDADFSDVDLHGTTLTLSDLKGSNLNGIDLTD
;
A
#
# COMPACT_ATOMS: atom_id res chain seq x y z
N MET A 1 -2.02 -14.62 20.70
CA MET A 1 -3.30 -14.46 20.04
C MET A 1 -3.73 -13.02 19.90
N ILE A 2 -4.26 -12.38 20.91
CA ILE A 2 -4.48 -10.92 20.85
C ILE A 2 -3.15 -10.16 20.72
N PHE A 3 -2.12 -10.70 21.33
CA PHE A 3 -0.77 -10.15 21.28
C PHE A 3 -0.17 -10.19 19.86
N ASP A 4 -0.37 -11.25 19.11
CA ASP A 4 0.13 -11.37 17.74
C ASP A 4 -0.57 -10.42 16.79
N ARG A 5 -1.86 -10.20 16.99
CA ARG A 5 -2.62 -9.22 16.21
C ARG A 5 -2.19 -7.79 16.50
N LEU A 6 -1.88 -7.50 17.76
CA LEU A 6 -1.41 -6.19 18.17
C LEU A 6 -0.02 -5.91 17.59
N ILE A 7 0.88 -6.87 17.65
CA ILE A 7 2.22 -6.78 17.07
C ILE A 7 2.14 -6.62 15.55
N SER A 8 1.28 -7.37 14.88
CA SER A 8 1.08 -7.25 13.44
C SER A 8 0.59 -5.83 13.06
N LYS A 9 -0.33 -5.27 13.83
CA LYS A 9 -0.79 -3.89 13.62
C LYS A 9 0.31 -2.88 13.87
N ILE A 10 1.12 -3.07 14.89
CA ILE A 10 2.24 -2.20 15.21
C ILE A 10 3.31 -2.27 14.13
N ILE A 11 3.62 -3.46 13.63
CA ILE A 11 4.58 -3.66 12.53
C ILE A 11 4.08 -2.97 11.26
N LYS A 12 2.80 -3.08 10.94
CA LYS A 12 2.21 -2.38 9.82
C LYS A 12 2.29 -0.86 9.98
N LEU A 13 2.00 -0.37 11.17
CA LEU A 13 2.07 1.04 11.46
C LEU A 13 3.51 1.55 11.34
N VAL A 14 4.47 0.82 11.85
CA VAL A 14 5.89 1.15 11.77
C VAL A 14 6.39 1.11 10.34
N LEU A 15 6.00 0.10 9.55
CA LEU A 15 6.35 0.02 8.14
C LEU A 15 5.72 1.16 7.34
N SER A 16 4.46 1.47 7.62
CA SER A 16 3.76 2.59 6.99
C SER A 16 4.43 3.92 7.33
N ILE A 17 4.78 4.14 8.60
CA ILE A 17 5.50 5.32 9.05
C ILE A 17 6.91 5.37 8.44
N LEU A 18 7.58 4.26 8.33
CA LEU A 18 8.91 4.18 7.73
C LEU A 18 8.89 4.57 6.26
N ILE A 19 7.91 4.10 5.53
CA ILE A 19 7.70 4.45 4.12
C ILE A 19 7.35 5.93 3.98
N ILE A 20 6.54 6.46 4.88
CA ILE A 20 6.13 7.86 4.87
C ILE A 20 7.27 8.78 5.34
N PHE A 21 7.96 8.40 6.41
CA PHE A 21 8.94 9.25 7.08
C PHE A 21 10.26 9.36 6.34
N PHE A 22 10.70 8.29 5.70
CA PHE A 22 11.92 8.33 4.91
C PHE A 22 11.67 8.74 3.47
N GLY A 23 10.41 8.84 3.06
CA GLY A 23 10.03 9.23 1.71
C GLY A 23 10.68 8.37 0.65
N VAL A 24 11.35 7.36 1.09
CA VAL A 24 12.22 6.58 0.31
C VAL A 24 11.94 5.15 0.61
N ASN A 25 11.08 4.62 -0.11
CA ASN A 25 11.29 3.26 -0.49
C ASN A 25 12.65 3.24 -1.22
N PRO A 26 13.64 2.45 -0.79
CA PRO A 26 14.95 2.43 -1.45
C PRO A 26 14.89 2.09 -2.94
N VAL A 27 13.79 1.55 -3.40
CA VAL A 27 13.51 1.31 -4.82
C VAL A 27 13.27 2.62 -5.57
N PHE A 28 13.18 3.71 -4.88
CA PHE A 28 12.69 4.96 -5.42
C PHE A 28 13.58 6.13 -5.37
N ALA A 29 14.88 5.90 -5.09
CA ALA A 29 15.87 6.93 -5.25
C ALA A 29 15.83 7.48 -6.69
N GLY A 30 14.86 8.11 -7.12
CA GLY A 30 14.71 8.63 -8.45
C GLY A 30 13.30 8.59 -9.00
N ALA A 31 12.42 7.90 -8.35
CA ALA A 31 11.04 8.03 -8.70
C ALA A 31 10.51 9.27 -8.00
N ASN A 32 10.11 10.22 -8.76
CA ASN A 32 9.35 11.33 -8.25
C ASN A 32 8.06 10.84 -7.69
N VAL A 33 8.13 10.40 -6.47
CA VAL A 33 6.95 10.33 -5.66
C VAL A 33 6.49 11.78 -5.57
N ALA A 34 5.40 12.10 -6.18
CA ALA A 34 4.79 13.38 -5.97
C ALA A 34 4.52 13.50 -4.47
N THR A 35 5.45 14.09 -3.78
CA THR A 35 5.25 14.46 -2.41
C THR A 35 4.20 15.55 -2.40
N LYS A 36 3.02 15.14 -2.06
CA LYS A 36 1.99 16.06 -1.70
C LYS A 36 2.43 16.77 -0.43
N GLY A 37 2.27 18.05 -0.38
CA GLY A 37 2.58 18.82 0.82
C GLY A 37 1.86 18.34 2.07
N GLU A 38 2.39 18.75 3.17
CA GLU A 38 2.03 18.37 4.53
C GLU A 38 0.53 18.14 4.75
N GLY A 39 0.17 17.01 5.28
CA GLY A 39 -1.11 16.77 5.92
C GLY A 39 -1.98 15.67 5.35
N ASP A 40 -1.91 15.40 4.05
CA ASP A 40 -2.70 14.34 3.41
C ASP A 40 -1.85 13.57 2.41
N GLU A 41 -0.82 12.92 2.91
CA GLU A 41 -0.04 12.04 2.05
C GLU A 41 -0.83 10.78 1.75
N VAL A 42 -1.25 10.68 0.50
CA VAL A 42 -1.82 9.43 0.01
C VAL A 42 -0.69 8.44 -0.18
N PRO A 43 -0.82 7.23 0.33
CA PRO A 43 0.21 6.21 0.15
C PRO A 43 0.55 6.01 -1.33
N SER A 44 1.83 5.91 -1.62
CA SER A 44 2.28 5.64 -2.98
C SER A 44 3.24 4.47 -3.00
N TYR A 45 2.87 3.45 -3.75
CA TYR A 45 3.64 2.21 -3.90
C TYR A 45 4.08 2.00 -5.35
N VAL A 46 4.24 3.09 -6.09
CA VAL A 46 4.62 3.04 -7.51
C VAL A 46 5.93 2.26 -7.68
N ARG A 47 5.90 1.22 -8.51
CA ARG A 47 7.03 0.33 -8.78
C ARG A 47 7.64 -0.34 -7.55
N SER A 48 6.93 -0.37 -6.45
CA SER A 48 7.38 -1.03 -5.23
C SER A 48 7.17 -2.54 -5.29
N ASP A 49 7.99 -3.27 -4.56
CA ASP A 49 7.71 -4.68 -4.28
C ASP A 49 6.98 -4.78 -2.94
N ILE A 50 5.69 -5.04 -3.03
CA ILE A 50 4.80 -5.21 -1.88
C ILE A 50 4.26 -6.64 -1.81
N THR A 51 5.06 -7.58 -2.28
CA THR A 51 4.73 -9.01 -2.24
C THR A 51 4.45 -9.46 -0.80
N GLY A 52 3.33 -10.11 -0.60
CA GLY A 52 2.93 -10.64 0.70
C GLY A 52 2.53 -9.59 1.74
N PHE A 53 2.42 -8.33 1.36
CA PHE A 53 1.99 -7.28 2.29
C PHE A 53 0.53 -7.49 2.69
N ASP A 54 0.24 -7.17 3.93
CA ASP A 54 -1.11 -7.22 4.47
C ASP A 54 -1.67 -5.79 4.57
N PHE A 55 -2.59 -5.49 3.67
CA PHE A 55 -3.32 -4.22 3.63
C PHE A 55 -4.76 -4.35 4.13
N HIS A 56 -5.12 -5.50 4.70
CA HIS A 56 -6.50 -5.77 5.10
C HIS A 56 -7.14 -4.60 5.85
N GLY A 57 -8.25 -4.12 5.35
CA GLY A 57 -9.01 -3.05 5.96
C GLY A 57 -8.37 -1.66 5.91
N GLU A 58 -7.25 -1.50 5.21
CA GLU A 58 -6.61 -0.20 5.06
C GLU A 58 -7.36 0.69 4.06
N ASP A 59 -7.19 1.97 4.22
CA ASP A 59 -7.71 2.97 3.31
C ASP A 59 -6.61 3.39 2.33
N LEU A 60 -6.74 2.95 1.09
CA LEU A 60 -5.79 3.26 0.02
C LEU A 60 -6.44 4.11 -1.09
N HIS A 61 -7.57 4.76 -0.78
CA HIS A 61 -8.24 5.59 -1.77
C HIS A 61 -7.31 6.65 -2.35
N LEU A 62 -7.46 6.90 -3.64
CA LEU A 62 -6.63 7.85 -4.40
C LEU A 62 -5.11 7.55 -4.38
N SER A 63 -4.70 6.42 -3.85
CA SER A 63 -3.30 6.03 -3.82
C SER A 63 -2.79 5.60 -5.19
N SER A 64 -1.51 5.35 -5.31
CA SER A 64 -0.93 4.82 -6.54
C SER A 64 -0.13 3.55 -6.28
N ILE A 65 -0.53 2.47 -6.95
CA ILE A 65 0.15 1.17 -6.91
C ILE A 65 0.70 0.82 -8.31
N ALA A 66 0.78 1.82 -9.16
CA ALA A 66 1.17 1.63 -10.56
C ALA A 66 2.55 0.96 -10.71
N GLY A 67 2.62 -0.10 -11.48
CA GLY A 67 3.85 -0.84 -11.73
C GLY A 67 4.38 -1.63 -10.53
N ALA A 68 3.62 -1.73 -9.45
CA ALA A 68 4.04 -2.47 -8.26
C ALA A 68 3.97 -3.98 -8.47
N VAL A 69 4.81 -4.71 -7.77
CA VAL A 69 4.70 -6.16 -7.62
C VAL A 69 3.99 -6.43 -6.31
N ALA A 70 2.73 -6.84 -6.38
CA ALA A 70 1.85 -7.05 -5.22
C ALA A 70 1.38 -8.50 -5.14
N ARG A 71 2.26 -9.43 -5.45
CA ARG A 71 1.93 -10.85 -5.43
C ARG A 71 1.63 -11.31 -4.02
N ASP A 72 0.60 -12.16 -3.90
CA ASP A 72 0.20 -12.74 -2.62
C ASP A 72 -0.09 -11.72 -1.52
N ALA A 73 -0.31 -10.46 -1.88
CA ALA A 73 -0.69 -9.42 -0.94
C ALA A 73 -2.16 -9.55 -0.53
N ASP A 74 -2.48 -9.14 0.67
CA ASP A 74 -3.85 -9.14 1.17
C ASP A 74 -4.45 -7.74 1.07
N PHE A 75 -5.35 -7.55 0.13
CA PHE A 75 -6.12 -6.32 -0.05
C PHE A 75 -7.58 -6.48 0.38
N SER A 76 -7.89 -7.52 1.13
CA SER A 76 -9.28 -7.75 1.54
C SER A 76 -9.85 -6.57 2.33
N ASP A 77 -11.07 -6.21 2.00
CA ASP A 77 -11.80 -5.08 2.61
C ASP A 77 -11.07 -3.73 2.53
N VAL A 78 -10.19 -3.57 1.56
CA VAL A 78 -9.47 -2.31 1.32
C VAL A 78 -10.33 -1.37 0.47
N ASP A 79 -10.32 -0.11 0.83
CA ASP A 79 -10.85 0.95 -0.03
C ASP A 79 -9.80 1.32 -1.08
N LEU A 80 -10.05 0.93 -2.33
CA LEU A 80 -9.20 1.25 -3.48
C LEU A 80 -9.86 2.29 -4.41
N HIS A 81 -10.82 3.03 -3.89
CA HIS A 81 -11.52 4.06 -4.66
C HIS A 81 -10.53 5.05 -5.28
N GLY A 82 -10.60 5.22 -6.59
CA GLY A 82 -9.70 6.11 -7.32
C GLY A 82 -8.22 5.72 -7.31
N THR A 83 -7.89 4.51 -6.86
CA THR A 83 -6.50 4.02 -6.82
C THR A 83 -6.01 3.65 -8.22
N THR A 84 -4.79 4.05 -8.53
CA THR A 84 -4.16 3.66 -9.79
C THR A 84 -3.43 2.33 -9.65
N LEU A 85 -3.89 1.32 -10.39
CA LEU A 85 -3.34 -0.03 -10.40
C LEU A 85 -2.65 -0.41 -11.72
N THR A 86 -2.38 0.56 -12.57
CA THR A 86 -1.86 0.33 -13.92
C THR A 86 -0.55 -0.44 -13.90
N LEU A 87 -0.46 -1.51 -14.69
CA LEU A 87 0.73 -2.34 -14.81
C LEU A 87 1.19 -3.02 -13.52
N SER A 88 0.37 -3.07 -12.49
CA SER A 88 0.70 -3.80 -11.27
C SER A 88 0.51 -5.31 -11.45
N ASP A 89 1.31 -6.09 -10.75
CA ASP A 89 1.21 -7.56 -10.72
C ASP A 89 0.53 -7.98 -9.42
N LEU A 90 -0.73 -8.34 -9.52
CA LEU A 90 -1.59 -8.73 -8.40
C LEU A 90 -1.75 -10.25 -8.28
N LYS A 91 -0.88 -11.02 -8.91
CA LYS A 91 -1.00 -12.48 -8.91
C LYS A 91 -1.06 -13.05 -7.50
N GLY A 92 -2.08 -13.86 -7.23
CA GLY A 92 -2.25 -14.51 -5.94
C GLY A 92 -2.73 -13.60 -4.82
N SER A 93 -2.97 -12.32 -5.09
CA SER A 93 -3.46 -11.41 -4.07
C SER A 93 -4.92 -11.66 -3.70
N ASN A 94 -5.27 -11.35 -2.47
CA ASN A 94 -6.65 -11.44 -1.98
C ASN A 94 -7.35 -10.10 -2.20
N LEU A 95 -8.36 -10.10 -3.05
CA LEU A 95 -9.12 -8.89 -3.42
C LEU A 95 -10.58 -8.95 -2.95
N ASN A 96 -10.88 -9.78 -1.95
CA ASN A 96 -12.24 -9.91 -1.44
C ASN A 96 -12.70 -8.63 -0.75
N GLY A 97 -13.90 -8.18 -1.08
CA GLY A 97 -14.51 -7.03 -0.41
C GLY A 97 -13.87 -5.68 -0.73
N ILE A 98 -13.06 -5.59 -1.79
CA ILE A 98 -12.46 -4.32 -2.20
C ILE A 98 -13.51 -3.38 -2.83
N ASP A 99 -13.28 -2.10 -2.66
CA ASP A 99 -14.05 -1.05 -3.34
C ASP A 99 -13.17 -0.45 -4.45
N LEU A 100 -13.62 -0.62 -5.69
CA LEU A 100 -12.94 -0.09 -6.88
C LEU A 100 -13.77 1.00 -7.57
N THR A 101 -14.72 1.59 -6.90
CA THR A 101 -15.53 2.66 -7.48
C THR A 101 -14.68 3.89 -7.81
N ASP A 102 -15.05 4.58 -8.84
CA ASP A 102 -14.39 5.82 -9.25
C ASP A 102 -14.94 7.04 -8.48
#